data_ed8852b5bec05059726dd3fe02cbbf19
#
_entry.id   ed8852b5bec05059726dd3fe02cbbf19
#
_cell.length_a   1.000
_cell.length_b   1.000
_cell.length_c   1.000
_cell.angle_alpha   90.00
_cell.angle_beta   90.00
_cell.angle_gamma   90.00
#
_symmetry.space_group_name_H-M   'P 1'
#
loop_
_entity.id
_entity.type
_entity.pdbx_description
1 polymer ?
#
loop_
_entity_poly.entity_id
_entity_poly.type
_entity_poly.pdbx_seq_one_letter_code
_entity_poly.pdbx_strand_id
1 'polypeptide(L)'
;MKYVINWFERPQGSAIEYENAQKRILEVFGQWKAPGNFKIELFVIRVGDWGGYMLLDCDDPTAVHKFCSMLPAFVFEARPVIPIDDAVRVELESIAFRDGLKRK
;
A
#
# COMPACT_ATOMS: atom_id res chain seq x y z
N MET A 1 2.11 2.97 12.60
CA MET A 1 2.87 2.15 11.63
C MET A 1 2.62 2.68 10.22
N LYS A 2 3.65 2.81 9.44
CA LYS A 2 3.52 3.30 8.07
C LYS A 2 3.44 2.16 7.08
N TYR A 3 2.56 2.35 6.08
CA TYR A 3 2.38 1.41 4.97
C TYR A 3 2.59 2.15 3.67
N VAL A 4 3.24 1.48 2.72
CA VAL A 4 3.17 1.85 1.31
C VAL A 4 2.19 0.89 0.66
N ILE A 5 1.16 1.45 0.03
CA ILE A 5 0.16 0.69 -0.71
C ILE A 5 0.32 1.04 -2.18
N ASN A 6 0.49 0.02 -3.02
CA ASN A 6 0.39 0.19 -4.46
C ASN A 6 -0.72 -0.70 -4.98
N TRP A 7 -1.30 -0.34 -6.11
CA TRP A 7 -2.39 -1.11 -6.69
C TRP A 7 -2.36 -1.09 -8.21
N PHE A 8 -2.94 -2.12 -8.77
CA PHE A 8 -3.05 -2.34 -10.20
C PHE A 8 -4.47 -2.75 -10.51
N GLU A 9 -5.00 -2.31 -11.66
CA GLU A 9 -6.30 -2.76 -12.13
C GLU A 9 -6.23 -4.24 -12.55
N ARG A 10 -7.23 -5.02 -12.13
CA ARG A 10 -7.35 -6.40 -12.61
C ARG A 10 -7.70 -6.39 -14.09
N PRO A 11 -7.20 -7.36 -14.88
CA PRO A 11 -7.59 -7.49 -16.27
C PRO A 11 -9.12 -7.64 -16.42
N GLN A 12 -9.68 -6.96 -17.40
CA GLN A 12 -11.08 -7.04 -17.77
C GLN A 12 -11.22 -7.73 -19.13
N GLY A 13 -12.43 -8.23 -19.45
CA GLY A 13 -12.66 -8.97 -20.70
C GLY A 13 -12.87 -8.09 -21.93
N SER A 14 -13.19 -6.80 -21.76
CA SER A 14 -13.51 -5.90 -22.87
C SER A 14 -13.35 -4.44 -22.46
N ALA A 15 -13.32 -3.55 -23.44
CA ALA A 15 -13.29 -2.10 -23.19
C ALA A 15 -14.50 -1.63 -22.38
N ILE A 16 -15.67 -2.17 -22.63
CA ILE A 16 -16.90 -1.85 -21.88
C ILE A 16 -16.76 -2.24 -20.40
N GLU A 17 -16.16 -3.39 -20.13
CA GLU A 17 -15.95 -3.84 -18.75
C GLU A 17 -14.96 -2.94 -18.03
N TYR A 18 -13.90 -2.46 -18.70
CA TYR A 18 -12.97 -1.46 -18.13
C TYR A 18 -13.71 -0.16 -17.80
N GLU A 19 -14.57 0.32 -18.71
CA GLU A 19 -15.35 1.53 -18.48
C GLU A 19 -16.31 1.38 -17.30
N ASN A 20 -16.97 0.23 -17.18
CA ASN A 20 -17.89 -0.05 -16.08
C ASN A 20 -17.14 -0.16 -14.74
N ALA A 21 -15.99 -0.80 -14.71
CA ALA A 21 -15.13 -0.88 -13.53
C ALA A 21 -14.69 0.51 -13.11
N GLN A 22 -14.29 1.37 -14.05
CA GLN A 22 -13.88 2.74 -13.79
C GLN A 22 -14.99 3.55 -13.13
N LYS A 23 -16.21 3.45 -13.66
CA LYS A 23 -17.38 4.12 -13.09
C LYS A 23 -17.65 3.66 -11.65
N ARG A 24 -17.59 2.34 -11.43
CA ARG A 24 -17.82 1.77 -10.10
C ARG A 24 -16.78 2.18 -9.10
N ILE A 25 -15.52 2.22 -9.51
CA ILE A 25 -14.40 2.68 -8.67
C ILE A 25 -14.66 4.12 -8.21
N LEU A 26 -15.03 5.00 -9.13
CA LEU A 26 -15.31 6.40 -8.81
C LEU A 26 -16.53 6.55 -7.89
N GLU A 27 -17.58 5.75 -8.09
CA GLU A 27 -18.76 5.75 -7.21
C GLU A 27 -18.39 5.35 -5.79
N VAL A 28 -17.70 4.24 -5.62
CA VAL A 28 -17.30 3.73 -4.31
C VAL A 28 -16.35 4.70 -3.63
N PHE A 29 -15.34 5.16 -4.34
CA PHE A 29 -14.35 6.07 -3.78
C PHE A 29 -14.94 7.44 -3.44
N GLY A 30 -15.90 7.92 -4.22
CA GLY A 30 -16.59 9.18 -3.96
C GLY A 30 -17.44 9.14 -2.68
N GLN A 31 -17.87 7.96 -2.23
CA GLN A 31 -18.63 7.75 -1.00
C GLN A 31 -17.72 7.41 0.20
N TRP A 32 -16.50 6.99 -0.07
CA TRP A 32 -15.58 6.56 0.97
C TRP A 32 -15.02 7.75 1.74
N LYS A 33 -14.96 7.60 3.05
CA LYS A 33 -14.30 8.55 3.95
C LYS A 33 -13.22 7.84 4.71
N ALA A 34 -12.02 8.43 4.76
CA ALA A 34 -10.93 7.87 5.52
C ALA A 34 -11.31 7.78 7.01
N PRO A 35 -11.13 6.61 7.64
CA PRO A 35 -11.31 6.49 9.09
C PRO A 35 -10.41 7.44 9.85
N GLY A 36 -10.80 7.80 11.08
CA GLY A 36 -10.02 8.72 11.91
C GLY A 36 -8.61 8.26 12.24
N ASN A 37 -8.36 6.94 12.18
CA ASN A 37 -7.03 6.35 12.39
C ASN A 37 -6.18 6.23 11.11
N PHE A 38 -6.66 6.75 9.97
CA PHE A 38 -5.93 6.82 8.71
C PHE A 38 -5.33 8.20 8.53
N LYS A 39 -4.01 8.28 8.54
CA LYS A 39 -3.30 9.49 8.15
C LYS A 39 -2.67 9.24 6.77
N ILE A 40 -3.31 9.75 5.73
CA ILE A 40 -2.81 9.64 4.36
C ILE A 40 -1.78 10.74 4.15
N GLU A 41 -0.54 10.38 3.92
CA GLU A 41 0.56 11.31 3.71
C GLU A 41 0.84 11.56 2.23
N LEU A 42 0.53 10.60 1.38
CA LEU A 42 0.68 10.70 -0.07
C LEU A 42 -0.35 9.81 -0.74
N PHE A 43 -0.98 10.32 -1.80
CA PHE A 43 -1.92 9.55 -2.59
C PHE A 43 -1.81 10.00 -4.04
N VAL A 44 -1.20 9.20 -4.88
CA VAL A 44 -0.88 9.57 -6.26
C VAL A 44 -1.18 8.41 -7.21
N ILE A 45 -1.43 8.76 -8.46
CA ILE A 45 -1.71 7.82 -9.53
C ILE A 45 -0.53 7.76 -10.48
N ARG A 46 -0.21 6.57 -10.99
CA ARG A 46 0.79 6.44 -12.05
C ARG A 46 0.23 7.06 -13.34
N VAL A 47 1.07 7.84 -14.01
CA VAL A 47 0.68 8.41 -15.31
C VAL A 47 0.45 7.27 -16.30
N GLY A 48 -0.72 7.26 -16.93
CA GLY A 48 -1.04 6.32 -18.01
C GLY A 48 -1.79 5.07 -17.58
N ASP A 49 -2.05 4.86 -16.28
CA ASP A 49 -2.87 3.73 -15.84
C ASP A 49 -3.77 4.07 -14.63
N TRP A 50 -4.59 3.11 -14.19
CA TRP A 50 -5.49 3.24 -13.05
C TRP A 50 -4.90 2.68 -11.77
N GLY A 51 -3.61 2.68 -11.64
CA GLY A 51 -2.91 2.27 -10.43
C GLY A 51 -2.12 3.41 -9.83
N GLY A 52 -1.66 3.24 -8.61
CA GLY A 52 -0.91 4.29 -7.94
C GLY A 52 -0.28 3.86 -6.65
N TYR A 53 0.03 4.84 -5.84
CA TYR A 53 0.74 4.68 -4.58
C TYR A 53 0.08 5.51 -3.49
N MET A 54 0.03 4.93 -2.29
CA MET A 54 -0.41 5.64 -1.10
C MET A 54 0.61 5.41 0.01
N LEU A 55 1.01 6.48 0.69
CA LEU A 55 1.74 6.39 1.95
C LEU A 55 0.74 6.69 3.07
N LEU A 56 0.58 5.73 3.97
CA LEU A 56 -0.45 5.75 5.01
C LEU A 56 0.17 5.48 6.37
N ASP A 57 -0.20 6.26 7.37
CA ASP A 57 0.10 5.98 8.77
C ASP A 57 -1.16 5.47 9.46
N CYS A 58 -1.12 4.24 9.95
CA CYS A 58 -2.24 3.58 10.61
C CYS A 58 -1.74 2.46 11.50
N ASP A 59 -2.23 2.38 12.73
CA ASP A 59 -1.84 1.34 13.69
C ASP A 59 -2.76 0.12 13.67
N ASP A 60 -3.78 0.14 12.82
CA ASP A 60 -4.76 -0.94 12.71
C ASP A 60 -4.65 -1.67 11.36
N PRO A 61 -3.96 -2.83 11.32
CA PRO A 61 -3.85 -3.61 10.08
C PRO A 61 -5.20 -4.05 9.51
N THR A 62 -6.21 -4.26 10.35
CA THR A 62 -7.55 -4.64 9.90
C THR A 62 -8.19 -3.51 9.11
N ALA A 63 -8.01 -2.26 9.53
CA ALA A 63 -8.51 -1.10 8.80
C ALA A 63 -7.82 -0.95 7.44
N VAL A 64 -6.52 -1.21 7.37
CA VAL A 64 -5.77 -1.22 6.11
C VAL A 64 -6.29 -2.30 5.18
N HIS A 65 -6.51 -3.51 5.68
CA HIS A 65 -7.07 -4.61 4.90
C HIS A 65 -8.49 -4.27 4.38
N LYS A 66 -9.32 -3.67 5.22
CA LYS A 66 -10.66 -3.25 4.83
C LYS A 66 -10.61 -2.25 3.67
N PHE A 67 -9.72 -1.28 3.73
CA PHE A 67 -9.52 -0.33 2.63
C PHE A 67 -9.20 -1.06 1.32
N CYS A 68 -8.25 -2.00 1.36
CA CYS A 68 -7.86 -2.78 0.18
C CYS A 68 -9.00 -3.68 -0.35
N SER A 69 -9.96 -4.04 0.49
CA SER A 69 -11.07 -4.91 0.12
C SER A 69 -12.25 -4.17 -0.50
N MET A 70 -12.30 -2.83 -0.39
CA MET A 70 -13.45 -2.06 -0.88
C MET A 70 -13.53 -1.94 -2.41
N LEU A 71 -12.40 -2.11 -3.09
CA LEU A 71 -12.30 -1.92 -4.54
C LEU A 71 -11.81 -3.21 -5.19
N PRO A 72 -12.71 -4.20 -5.39
CA PRO A 72 -12.30 -5.51 -5.92
C PRO A 72 -11.79 -5.47 -7.36
N ALA A 73 -11.99 -4.36 -8.09
CA ALA A 73 -11.42 -4.18 -9.41
C ALA A 73 -9.90 -4.03 -9.40
N PHE A 74 -9.31 -3.77 -8.24
CA PHE A 74 -7.86 -3.62 -8.07
C PHE A 74 -7.23 -4.79 -7.34
N VAL A 75 -5.96 -5.02 -7.65
CA VAL A 75 -5.05 -5.82 -6.80
C VAL A 75 -4.24 -4.84 -5.98
N PHE A 76 -4.29 -4.96 -4.66
CA PHE A 76 -3.55 -4.11 -3.74
C PHE A 76 -2.37 -4.86 -3.15
N GLU A 77 -1.25 -4.16 -3.00
CA GLU A 77 -0.12 -4.61 -2.21
C GLU A 77 0.12 -3.59 -1.11
N ALA A 78 -0.18 -3.97 0.13
CA ALA A 78 0.02 -3.11 1.29
C ALA A 78 1.19 -3.66 2.10
N ARG A 79 2.26 -2.89 2.23
CA ARG A 79 3.47 -3.32 2.91
C ARG A 79 3.83 -2.34 4.02
N PRO A 80 4.03 -2.83 5.25
CA PRO A 80 4.60 -1.99 6.30
C PRO A 80 6.03 -1.60 5.93
N VAL A 81 6.39 -0.39 6.27
CA VAL A 81 7.71 0.17 5.96
C VAL A 81 8.30 0.85 7.19
N ILE A 82 9.61 0.99 7.19
CA ILE A 82 10.35 1.73 8.21
C ILE A 82 11.20 2.80 7.55
N PRO A 83 11.54 3.89 8.28
CA PRO A 83 12.47 4.90 7.77
C PRO A 83 13.83 4.29 7.42
N ILE A 84 14.49 4.86 6.44
CA ILE A 84 15.82 4.38 6.01
C ILE A 84 16.84 4.39 7.14
N ASP A 85 16.78 5.38 8.04
CA ASP A 85 17.71 5.47 9.17
C ASP A 85 17.55 4.28 10.12
N ASP A 86 16.32 3.82 10.36
CA ASP A 86 16.07 2.63 11.16
C ASP A 86 16.60 1.38 10.48
N ALA A 87 16.44 1.27 9.17
CA ALA A 87 16.96 0.14 8.39
C ALA A 87 18.49 0.10 8.44
N VAL A 88 19.16 1.25 8.32
CA VAL A 88 20.61 1.35 8.41
C VAL A 88 21.09 0.92 9.79
N ARG A 89 20.44 1.37 10.86
CA ARG A 89 20.78 0.98 12.23
C ARG A 89 20.68 -0.54 12.41
N VAL A 90 19.60 -1.15 11.93
CA VAL A 90 19.40 -2.60 12.02
C VAL A 90 20.49 -3.34 11.24
N GLU A 91 20.88 -2.86 10.08
CA GLU A 91 21.96 -3.47 9.28
C GLU A 91 23.29 -3.42 10.01
N LEU A 92 23.63 -2.29 10.65
CA LEU A 92 24.86 -2.16 11.42
C LEU A 92 24.85 -3.10 12.63
N GLU A 93 23.74 -3.24 13.33
CA GLU A 93 23.57 -4.18 14.42
C GLU A 93 23.75 -5.63 13.95
N SER A 94 23.18 -5.96 12.79
CA SER A 94 23.28 -7.30 12.20
C SER A 94 24.72 -7.64 11.79
N ILE A 95 25.43 -6.68 11.22
CA ILE A 95 26.85 -6.84 10.86
C ILE A 95 27.68 -7.08 12.11
N ALA A 96 27.47 -6.26 13.15
CA ALA A 96 28.18 -6.42 14.42
C ALA A 96 27.93 -7.80 15.07
N PHE A 97 26.68 -8.28 14.98
CA PHE A 97 26.35 -9.62 15.47
C PHE A 97 27.13 -10.71 14.72
N ARG A 98 27.14 -10.66 13.38
CA ARG A 98 27.86 -11.64 12.56
C ARG A 98 29.35 -11.62 12.82
N ASP A 99 29.92 -10.42 12.92
CA ASP A 99 31.38 -10.26 13.18
C ASP A 99 31.79 -10.76 14.57
N GLY A 100 30.86 -10.77 15.52
CA GLY A 100 31.07 -11.29 16.85
C GLY A 100 30.98 -12.82 16.97
N LEU A 101 30.54 -13.51 15.93
CA LEU A 101 30.42 -14.97 15.96
C LEU A 101 31.79 -15.62 15.96
N LYS A 102 32.01 -16.55 16.91
CA LYS A 102 33.25 -17.33 16.94
C LYS A 102 33.23 -18.40 15.86
N ARG A 103 34.27 -18.45 15.07
CA ARG A 103 34.48 -19.52 14.11
C ARG A 103 35.11 -20.73 14.80
N LYS A 104 34.60 -21.88 14.49
CA LYS A 104 35.16 -23.15 14.94
C LYS A 104 36.29 -23.56 14.02
#